data_caf7f5255daa5b87ff149b5ae5e7e7b0
#
_entry.id   caf7f5255daa5b87ff149b5ae5e7e7b0
#
_cell.length_a   1.000
_cell.length_b   1.000
_cell.length_c   1.000
_cell.angle_alpha   90.00
_cell.angle_beta   90.00
_cell.angle_gamma   90.00
#
_symmetry.space_group_name_H-M   'P 1'
#
loop_
_entity.id
_entity.type
_entity.pdbx_description
1 polymer ?
#
loop_
_entity_poly.entity_id
_entity_poly.type
_entity_poly.pdbx_seq_one_letter_code
_entity_poly.pdbx_strand_id
1 'polypeptide(L)'
;MRTSRILLLAVAISALSCQPQSKESKANDAFNNIRDAFFLKLVNPREAAAQLQATGAPFNPALLSDPEKFSDYIGSDTKAATNLGIYLADLNYCIAYKQSDDNRKYFNAVLQLSKIIGIEKKVLEFLGIRYQENINQNDSVKTYFYKLYDATTRDLKNSDHERLVGIVMAAYSIENLNLALGIIKTYPKDILPDDSRMLILTPLFQYVFDQRDYIINIHNFLKAAGNPDNPHYLFYTNAFAELITTYDQLGIRDRIKNNQGADLLKNEAVAALSEKVSRIRAMAVSAE
;
A
#
# COMPACT_ATOMS: atom_id res chain seq x y z
N MET A 1 -38.85 -76.46 -27.40
CA MET A 1 -39.37 -75.11 -27.07
C MET A 1 -38.25 -74.37 -26.32
N ARG A 2 -37.55 -73.48 -27.00
CA ARG A 2 -36.49 -72.61 -26.44
C ARG A 2 -36.97 -71.21 -26.47
N THR A 3 -37.22 -70.64 -25.31
CA THR A 3 -37.59 -69.19 -25.14
C THR A 3 -36.36 -68.36 -25.05
N SER A 4 -36.12 -67.47 -26.03
CA SER A 4 -35.03 -66.56 -26.11
C SER A 4 -35.41 -65.34 -25.26
N ARG A 5 -34.62 -64.99 -24.24
CA ARG A 5 -34.76 -63.75 -23.45
C ARG A 5 -33.88 -62.69 -24.08
N ILE A 6 -34.53 -61.67 -24.64
CA ILE A 6 -33.85 -60.45 -25.15
C ILE A 6 -33.58 -59.55 -23.96
N LEU A 7 -32.31 -59.31 -23.67
CA LEU A 7 -31.82 -58.38 -22.65
C LEU A 7 -31.74 -56.99 -23.30
N LEU A 8 -32.62 -56.05 -22.91
CA LEU A 8 -32.58 -54.65 -23.32
C LEU A 8 -31.55 -53.96 -22.40
N LEU A 9 -30.40 -53.57 -22.97
CA LEU A 9 -29.41 -52.72 -22.34
C LEU A 9 -29.85 -51.27 -22.49
N ALA A 10 -30.32 -50.67 -21.39
CA ALA A 10 -30.60 -49.23 -21.35
C ALA A 10 -29.25 -48.49 -21.13
N VAL A 11 -28.74 -47.86 -22.17
CA VAL A 11 -27.60 -46.91 -22.08
C VAL A 11 -28.12 -45.59 -21.53
N ALA A 12 -27.84 -45.31 -20.26
CA ALA A 12 -28.06 -44.03 -19.65
C ALA A 12 -26.98 -43.04 -20.14
N ILE A 13 -27.34 -42.19 -21.11
CA ILE A 13 -26.51 -41.06 -21.50
C ILE A 13 -26.64 -40.00 -20.40
N SER A 14 -25.66 -39.93 -19.50
CA SER A 14 -25.51 -38.82 -18.58
C SER A 14 -25.06 -37.61 -19.38
N ALA A 15 -26.01 -36.79 -19.81
CA ALA A 15 -25.73 -35.45 -20.29
C ALA A 15 -25.09 -34.67 -19.14
N LEU A 16 -23.78 -34.45 -19.22
CA LEU A 16 -23.10 -33.42 -18.41
C LEU A 16 -23.70 -32.08 -18.84
N SER A 17 -24.71 -31.63 -18.11
CA SER A 17 -25.28 -30.32 -18.22
C SER A 17 -24.20 -29.32 -17.70
N CYS A 18 -23.45 -28.72 -18.60
CA CYS A 18 -22.77 -27.46 -18.32
C CYS A 18 -23.86 -26.41 -18.06
N GLN A 19 -24.24 -26.25 -16.79
CA GLN A 19 -25.08 -25.11 -16.40
C GLN A 19 -24.29 -23.82 -16.67
N PRO A 20 -24.84 -22.87 -17.41
CA PRO A 20 -24.19 -21.59 -17.59
C PRO A 20 -24.08 -20.92 -16.22
N GLN A 21 -22.84 -20.59 -15.82
CA GLN A 21 -22.58 -19.81 -14.60
C GLN A 21 -23.48 -18.59 -14.54
N SER A 22 -24.16 -18.37 -13.40
CA SER A 22 -24.99 -17.18 -13.21
C SER A 22 -24.14 -15.92 -13.34
N LYS A 23 -24.76 -14.78 -13.70
CA LYS A 23 -24.04 -13.48 -13.77
C LYS A 23 -23.39 -13.13 -12.43
N GLU A 24 -24.00 -13.51 -11.33
CA GLU A 24 -23.51 -13.29 -9.96
C GLU A 24 -22.27 -14.14 -9.66
N SER A 25 -22.26 -15.42 -10.07
CA SER A 25 -21.06 -16.27 -9.94
C SER A 25 -19.88 -15.70 -10.72
N LYS A 26 -20.08 -15.23 -11.94
CA LYS A 26 -19.02 -14.61 -12.75
C LYS A 26 -18.49 -13.30 -12.14
N ALA A 27 -19.37 -12.49 -11.55
CA ALA A 27 -18.97 -11.25 -10.87
C ALA A 27 -18.13 -11.54 -9.60
N ASN A 28 -18.53 -12.55 -8.83
CA ASN A 28 -17.78 -12.99 -7.64
C ASN A 28 -16.42 -13.56 -8.02
N ASP A 29 -16.33 -14.37 -9.08
CA ASP A 29 -15.07 -14.92 -9.57
C ASP A 29 -14.14 -13.80 -10.06
N ALA A 30 -14.66 -12.79 -10.75
CA ALA A 30 -13.89 -11.63 -11.20
C ALA A 30 -13.34 -10.82 -10.00
N PHE A 31 -14.17 -10.56 -8.99
CA PHE A 31 -13.72 -9.89 -7.76
C PHE A 31 -12.64 -10.69 -7.04
N ASN A 32 -12.85 -11.99 -6.85
CA ASN A 32 -11.87 -12.87 -6.19
C ASN A 32 -10.51 -12.85 -6.90
N ASN A 33 -10.50 -12.87 -8.23
CA ASN A 33 -9.26 -12.79 -9.02
C ASN A 33 -8.54 -11.45 -8.79
N ILE A 34 -9.25 -10.32 -8.77
CA ILE A 34 -8.69 -9.00 -8.51
C ILE A 34 -8.16 -8.93 -7.07
N ARG A 35 -8.91 -9.43 -6.10
CA ARG A 35 -8.52 -9.51 -4.69
C ARG A 35 -7.23 -10.30 -4.52
N ASP A 36 -7.17 -11.50 -5.07
CA ASP A 36 -6.00 -12.36 -4.91
C ASP A 36 -4.76 -11.76 -5.60
N ALA A 37 -4.93 -11.15 -6.77
CA ALA A 37 -3.86 -10.40 -7.44
C ALA A 37 -3.38 -9.20 -6.59
N PHE A 38 -4.30 -8.49 -5.94
CA PHE A 38 -3.98 -7.38 -5.03
C PHE A 38 -3.10 -7.84 -3.87
N PHE A 39 -3.50 -8.90 -3.16
CA PHE A 39 -2.75 -9.42 -2.01
C PHE A 39 -1.40 -10.05 -2.36
N LEU A 40 -1.23 -10.52 -3.61
CA LEU A 40 0.06 -11.01 -4.10
C LEU A 40 1.06 -9.89 -4.40
N LYS A 41 0.59 -8.67 -4.63
CA LYS A 41 1.41 -7.52 -5.04
C LYS A 41 1.23 -6.33 -4.10
N LEU A 42 1.31 -6.56 -2.79
CA LEU A 42 1.35 -5.47 -1.82
C LEU A 42 2.74 -4.83 -1.79
N VAL A 43 2.77 -3.53 -1.48
CA VAL A 43 4.03 -2.80 -1.28
C VAL A 43 4.83 -3.46 -0.16
N ASN A 44 6.07 -3.82 -0.46
CA ASN A 44 6.94 -4.47 0.53
C ASN A 44 7.58 -3.42 1.45
N PRO A 45 7.26 -3.41 2.76
CA PRO A 45 7.81 -2.42 3.68
C PRO A 45 9.34 -2.51 3.84
N ARG A 46 9.93 -3.71 3.65
CA ARG A 46 11.40 -3.88 3.71
C ARG A 46 12.09 -3.20 2.54
N GLU A 47 11.49 -3.31 1.35
CA GLU A 47 12.01 -2.66 0.15
C GLU A 47 11.92 -1.13 0.30
N ALA A 48 10.76 -0.60 0.70
CA ALA A 48 10.59 0.83 0.93
C ALA A 48 11.65 1.38 1.90
N ALA A 49 11.82 0.74 3.06
CA ALA A 49 12.83 1.15 4.05
C ALA A 49 14.25 1.11 3.49
N ALA A 50 14.61 0.06 2.72
CA ALA A 50 15.93 -0.08 2.14
C ALA A 50 16.21 1.03 1.11
N GLN A 51 15.26 1.37 0.26
CA GLN A 51 15.42 2.42 -0.74
C GLN A 51 15.56 3.82 -0.12
N LEU A 52 14.77 4.12 0.93
CA LEU A 52 14.90 5.38 1.66
C LEU A 52 16.28 5.53 2.30
N GLN A 53 16.83 4.46 2.89
CA GLN A 53 18.15 4.46 3.52
C GLN A 53 19.32 4.47 2.53
N ALA A 54 19.15 3.89 1.34
CA ALA A 54 20.22 3.74 0.34
C ALA A 54 20.84 5.07 -0.09
N THR A 55 20.11 6.18 0.04
CA THR A 55 20.58 7.52 -0.29
C THR A 55 21.58 8.10 0.70
N GLY A 56 21.67 7.54 1.92
CA GLY A 56 22.41 8.14 3.01
C GLY A 56 21.90 9.51 3.48
N ALA A 57 20.69 9.93 3.03
CA ALA A 57 20.06 11.16 3.49
C ALA A 57 19.83 11.11 5.00
N PRO A 58 19.98 12.23 5.73
CA PRO A 58 19.66 12.29 7.15
C PRO A 58 18.14 12.13 7.38
N PHE A 59 17.78 11.65 8.58
CA PHE A 59 16.38 11.64 9.01
C PHE A 59 15.77 13.03 8.96
N ASN A 60 14.58 13.15 8.37
CA ASN A 60 13.88 14.41 8.28
C ASN A 60 12.46 14.29 8.89
N PRO A 61 12.27 14.73 10.15
CA PRO A 61 10.98 14.64 10.82
C PRO A 61 9.90 15.52 10.19
N ALA A 62 10.28 16.54 9.42
CA ALA A 62 9.31 17.42 8.74
C ALA A 62 8.52 16.70 7.60
N LEU A 63 8.95 15.50 7.20
CA LEU A 63 8.23 14.70 6.21
C LEU A 63 7.09 13.88 6.84
N LEU A 64 7.08 13.74 8.15
CA LEU A 64 6.18 12.86 8.88
C LEU A 64 4.86 13.55 9.25
N SER A 65 3.83 12.73 9.46
CA SER A 65 2.56 13.16 10.05
C SER A 65 2.66 13.18 11.58
N ASP A 66 1.88 14.03 12.25
CA ASP A 66 1.87 14.07 13.71
C ASP A 66 1.15 12.84 14.30
N PRO A 67 1.85 11.93 15.00
CA PRO A 67 1.25 10.72 15.54
C PRO A 67 0.26 10.98 16.70
N GLU A 68 0.30 12.16 17.34
CA GLU A 68 -0.59 12.50 18.45
C GLU A 68 -2.02 12.83 17.96
N LYS A 69 -2.18 13.11 16.66
CA LYS A 69 -3.48 13.34 16.04
C LYS A 69 -4.31 12.07 15.77
N PHE A 70 -3.83 10.89 16.14
CA PHE A 70 -4.57 9.65 15.89
C PHE A 70 -6.00 9.68 16.46
N SER A 71 -6.22 10.41 17.56
CA SER A 71 -7.55 10.56 18.18
C SER A 71 -8.57 11.28 17.30
N ASP A 72 -8.13 12.08 16.34
CA ASP A 72 -8.99 12.81 15.40
C ASP A 72 -9.62 11.86 14.35
N TYR A 73 -9.06 10.66 14.21
CA TYR A 73 -9.42 9.69 13.17
C TYR A 73 -10.23 8.49 13.66
N ILE A 74 -10.46 8.35 14.97
CA ILE A 74 -11.15 7.19 15.56
C ILE A 74 -12.66 7.18 15.33
N GLY A 75 -13.24 8.28 14.89
CA GLY A 75 -14.69 8.43 14.67
C GLY A 75 -15.24 7.74 13.41
N SER A 76 -14.38 7.18 12.55
CA SER A 76 -14.79 6.51 11.31
C SER A 76 -13.76 5.46 10.91
N ASP A 77 -14.22 4.26 10.55
CA ASP A 77 -13.36 3.15 10.09
C ASP A 77 -12.53 3.55 8.87
N THR A 78 -13.07 4.34 7.96
CA THR A 78 -12.35 4.80 6.77
C THR A 78 -11.30 5.85 7.09
N LYS A 79 -11.56 6.80 8.00
CA LYS A 79 -10.54 7.73 8.50
C LYS A 79 -9.45 7.00 9.27
N ALA A 80 -9.83 6.04 10.13
CA ALA A 80 -8.89 5.20 10.85
C ALA A 80 -8.03 4.37 9.89
N ALA A 81 -8.60 3.74 8.87
CA ALA A 81 -7.89 2.97 7.85
C ALA A 81 -6.92 3.84 7.04
N THR A 82 -7.35 5.06 6.64
CA THR A 82 -6.51 6.03 5.94
C THR A 82 -5.26 6.37 6.77
N ASN A 83 -5.46 6.80 8.01
CA ASN A 83 -4.36 7.26 8.85
C ASN A 83 -3.52 6.10 9.41
N LEU A 84 -4.10 4.91 9.53
CA LEU A 84 -3.32 3.70 9.78
C LEU A 84 -2.30 3.45 8.66
N GLY A 85 -2.69 3.57 7.39
CA GLY A 85 -1.76 3.43 6.26
C GLY A 85 -0.62 4.45 6.32
N ILE A 86 -0.94 5.72 6.58
CA ILE A 86 0.05 6.78 6.72
C ILE A 86 1.01 6.49 7.88
N TYR A 87 0.49 6.20 9.07
CA TYR A 87 1.34 5.95 10.24
C TYR A 87 2.15 4.65 10.14
N LEU A 88 1.70 3.65 9.39
CA LEU A 88 2.52 2.48 9.07
C LEU A 88 3.74 2.86 8.22
N ALA A 89 3.61 3.76 7.26
CA ALA A 89 4.73 4.22 6.45
C ALA A 89 5.69 5.10 7.27
N ASP A 90 5.16 6.02 8.07
CA ASP A 90 5.93 6.88 8.97
C ASP A 90 6.70 6.06 10.00
N LEU A 91 6.06 5.05 10.60
CA LEU A 91 6.70 4.11 11.53
C LEU A 91 7.85 3.35 10.85
N ASN A 92 7.62 2.86 9.62
CA ASN A 92 8.65 2.17 8.86
C ASN A 92 9.87 3.08 8.59
N TYR A 93 9.62 4.35 8.27
CA TYR A 93 10.67 5.36 8.09
C TYR A 93 11.43 5.62 9.38
N CYS A 94 10.74 5.84 10.50
CA CYS A 94 11.38 6.01 11.82
C CYS A 94 12.24 4.81 12.21
N ILE A 95 11.75 3.59 12.00
CA ILE A 95 12.50 2.34 12.26
C ILE A 95 13.73 2.25 11.36
N ALA A 96 13.59 2.58 10.07
CA ALA A 96 14.72 2.59 9.15
C ALA A 96 15.85 3.51 9.65
N TYR A 97 15.51 4.67 10.17
CA TYR A 97 16.46 5.65 10.68
C TYR A 97 16.78 5.53 12.19
N LYS A 98 16.32 4.46 12.84
CA LYS A 98 16.59 4.12 14.26
C LYS A 98 16.13 5.21 15.25
N GLN A 99 14.99 5.86 14.98
CA GLN A 99 14.42 6.91 15.81
C GLN A 99 13.54 6.31 16.91
N SER A 100 14.14 5.88 18.02
CA SER A 100 13.46 5.09 19.07
C SER A 100 12.27 5.79 19.73
N ASP A 101 12.37 7.09 19.99
CA ASP A 101 11.28 7.86 20.63
C ASP A 101 10.10 8.06 19.67
N ASP A 102 10.37 8.38 18.42
CA ASP A 102 9.34 8.52 17.40
C ASP A 102 8.71 7.16 17.09
N ASN A 103 9.51 6.09 16.99
CA ASN A 103 9.01 4.72 16.83
C ASN A 103 7.92 4.38 17.85
N ARG A 104 8.10 4.76 19.11
CA ARG A 104 7.12 4.49 20.17
C ARG A 104 5.79 5.19 19.93
N LYS A 105 5.83 6.47 19.55
CA LYS A 105 4.64 7.28 19.29
C LYS A 105 3.83 6.73 18.10
N TYR A 106 4.51 6.50 16.97
CA TYR A 106 3.85 5.95 15.78
C TYR A 106 3.32 4.54 16.00
N PHE A 107 4.08 3.67 16.68
CA PHE A 107 3.61 2.32 16.99
C PHE A 107 2.34 2.34 17.84
N ASN A 108 2.27 3.22 18.85
CA ASN A 108 1.06 3.39 19.65
C ASN A 108 -0.12 3.85 18.81
N ALA A 109 0.06 4.88 17.96
CA ALA A 109 -0.98 5.37 17.07
C ALA A 109 -1.49 4.26 16.12
N VAL A 110 -0.58 3.49 15.51
CA VAL A 110 -0.89 2.32 14.67
C VAL A 110 -1.72 1.29 15.43
N LEU A 111 -1.34 0.94 16.67
CA LEU A 111 -2.11 0.00 17.49
C LEU A 111 -3.53 0.50 17.79
N GLN A 112 -3.68 1.79 18.09
CA GLN A 112 -5.02 2.36 18.38
C GLN A 112 -5.93 2.34 17.16
N LEU A 113 -5.43 2.79 15.99
CA LEU A 113 -6.20 2.78 14.75
C LEU A 113 -6.51 1.35 14.27
N SER A 114 -5.58 0.42 14.46
CA SER A 114 -5.79 -1.01 14.13
C SER A 114 -6.97 -1.62 14.89
N LYS A 115 -7.18 -1.23 16.15
CA LYS A 115 -8.36 -1.67 16.95
C LYS A 115 -9.68 -1.19 16.34
N ILE A 116 -9.71 0.04 15.83
CA ILE A 116 -10.92 0.64 15.24
C ILE A 116 -11.34 -0.13 13.99
N ILE A 117 -10.39 -0.52 13.15
CA ILE A 117 -10.67 -1.23 11.89
C ILE A 117 -10.82 -2.76 12.06
N GLY A 118 -10.87 -3.27 13.30
CA GLY A 118 -11.24 -4.65 13.59
C GLY A 118 -10.10 -5.67 13.55
N ILE A 119 -8.83 -5.25 13.69
CA ILE A 119 -7.73 -6.21 13.82
C ILE A 119 -7.82 -6.91 15.19
N GLU A 120 -7.58 -8.21 15.21
CA GLU A 120 -7.78 -9.05 16.38
C GLU A 120 -7.01 -8.54 17.61
N LYS A 121 -7.73 -8.28 18.70
CA LYS A 121 -7.20 -7.71 19.95
C LYS A 121 -6.01 -8.50 20.48
N LYS A 122 -6.07 -9.83 20.47
CA LYS A 122 -4.98 -10.70 20.99
C LYS A 122 -3.68 -10.53 20.21
N VAL A 123 -3.79 -10.36 18.88
CA VAL A 123 -2.63 -10.09 18.01
C VAL A 123 -2.01 -8.75 18.36
N LEU A 124 -2.84 -7.72 18.53
CA LEU A 124 -2.36 -6.37 18.86
C LEU A 124 -1.72 -6.31 20.26
N GLU A 125 -2.32 -6.98 21.25
CA GLU A 125 -1.76 -7.07 22.60
C GLU A 125 -0.40 -7.77 22.60
N PHE A 126 -0.29 -8.92 21.94
CA PHE A 126 0.97 -9.65 21.82
C PHE A 126 2.07 -8.81 21.16
N LEU A 127 1.76 -8.20 20.01
CA LEU A 127 2.72 -7.38 19.26
C LEU A 127 3.10 -6.12 20.04
N GLY A 128 2.14 -5.48 20.72
CA GLY A 128 2.36 -4.29 21.53
C GLY A 128 3.35 -4.54 22.67
N ILE A 129 3.14 -5.60 23.44
CA ILE A 129 4.05 -5.99 24.56
C ILE A 129 5.44 -6.27 23.99
N ARG A 130 5.56 -7.09 22.97
CA ARG A 130 6.84 -7.47 22.38
C ARG A 130 7.60 -6.30 21.78
N TYR A 131 6.89 -5.38 21.15
CA TYR A 131 7.49 -4.17 20.61
C TYR A 131 8.08 -3.31 21.74
N GLN A 132 7.32 -3.05 22.81
CA GLN A 132 7.78 -2.24 23.95
C GLN A 132 8.98 -2.86 24.67
N GLU A 133 8.99 -4.18 24.87
CA GLU A 133 10.11 -4.90 25.48
C GLU A 133 11.41 -4.77 24.67
N ASN A 134 11.33 -4.57 23.36
CA ASN A 134 12.46 -4.62 22.43
C ASN A 134 12.74 -3.29 21.72
N ILE A 135 12.15 -2.20 22.17
CA ILE A 135 12.21 -0.91 21.44
C ILE A 135 13.63 -0.39 21.20
N ASN A 136 14.57 -0.75 22.05
CA ASN A 136 15.96 -0.37 21.92
C ASN A 136 16.79 -1.37 21.06
N GLN A 137 16.18 -2.45 20.58
CA GLN A 137 16.82 -3.48 19.77
C GLN A 137 16.31 -3.38 18.34
N ASN A 138 17.00 -2.63 17.50
CA ASN A 138 16.54 -2.25 16.16
C ASN A 138 16.06 -3.44 15.29
N ASP A 139 16.74 -4.59 15.33
CA ASP A 139 16.34 -5.75 14.53
C ASP A 139 15.05 -6.40 15.05
N SER A 140 14.86 -6.39 16.37
CA SER A 140 13.62 -6.85 17.00
C SER A 140 12.46 -5.92 16.67
N VAL A 141 12.67 -4.60 16.76
CA VAL A 141 11.66 -3.59 16.37
C VAL A 141 11.21 -3.77 14.93
N LYS A 142 12.16 -3.92 13.99
CA LYS A 142 11.85 -4.24 12.58
C LYS A 142 10.99 -5.50 12.45
N THR A 143 11.36 -6.54 13.18
CA THR A 143 10.64 -7.82 13.13
C THR A 143 9.19 -7.68 13.61
N TYR A 144 8.94 -6.95 14.70
CA TYR A 144 7.58 -6.74 15.21
C TYR A 144 6.76 -5.80 14.35
N PHE A 145 7.39 -4.79 13.74
CA PHE A 145 6.73 -3.96 12.74
C PHE A 145 6.25 -4.79 11.53
N TYR A 146 7.12 -5.64 10.97
CA TYR A 146 6.71 -6.47 9.83
C TYR A 146 5.61 -7.47 10.20
N LYS A 147 5.63 -8.03 11.39
CA LYS A 147 4.53 -8.86 11.89
C LYS A 147 3.21 -8.09 12.03
N LEU A 148 3.28 -6.83 12.47
CA LEU A 148 2.10 -5.96 12.56
C LEU A 148 1.55 -5.65 11.17
N TYR A 149 2.41 -5.31 10.22
CA TYR A 149 2.02 -5.08 8.83
C TYR A 149 1.36 -6.33 8.21
N ASP A 150 1.99 -7.50 8.38
CA ASP A 150 1.46 -8.77 7.88
C ASP A 150 0.12 -9.13 8.57
N ALA A 151 -0.01 -8.89 9.87
CA ALA A 151 -1.26 -9.10 10.60
C ALA A 151 -2.38 -8.17 10.07
N THR A 152 -2.07 -6.89 9.89
CA THR A 152 -3.03 -5.91 9.34
C THR A 152 -3.56 -6.35 7.99
N THR A 153 -2.69 -6.74 7.07
CA THR A 153 -3.10 -7.15 5.73
C THR A 153 -3.84 -8.48 5.72
N ARG A 154 -3.40 -9.47 6.51
CA ARG A 154 -4.01 -10.79 6.58
C ARG A 154 -5.37 -10.78 7.29
N ASP A 155 -5.46 -10.10 8.42
CA ASP A 155 -6.68 -10.10 9.24
C ASP A 155 -7.79 -9.31 8.53
N LEU A 156 -7.45 -8.22 7.86
CA LEU A 156 -8.41 -7.50 7.01
C LEU A 156 -8.85 -8.32 5.81
N LYS A 157 -7.97 -9.12 5.17
CA LYS A 157 -8.34 -10.00 4.06
C LYS A 157 -9.44 -11.00 4.43
N ASN A 158 -9.47 -11.45 5.67
CA ASN A 158 -10.37 -12.52 6.13
C ASN A 158 -11.54 -12.01 6.99
N SER A 159 -11.81 -10.71 6.97
CA SER A 159 -12.85 -10.07 7.79
C SER A 159 -13.89 -9.37 6.92
N ASP A 160 -15.00 -8.97 7.55
CA ASP A 160 -16.01 -8.10 6.94
C ASP A 160 -15.46 -6.71 6.56
N HIS A 161 -14.26 -6.38 7.07
CA HIS A 161 -13.53 -5.16 6.79
C HIS A 161 -12.50 -5.30 5.64
N GLU A 162 -12.54 -6.38 4.87
CA GLU A 162 -11.61 -6.64 3.74
C GLU A 162 -11.44 -5.42 2.82
N ARG A 163 -12.52 -4.67 2.61
CA ARG A 163 -12.52 -3.47 1.77
C ARG A 163 -11.62 -2.36 2.32
N LEU A 164 -11.46 -2.26 3.64
CA LEU A 164 -10.62 -1.25 4.28
C LEU A 164 -9.14 -1.44 3.97
N VAL A 165 -8.71 -2.68 3.66
CA VAL A 165 -7.30 -2.92 3.30
C VAL A 165 -6.89 -2.11 2.06
N GLY A 166 -7.80 -1.92 1.10
CA GLY A 166 -7.55 -1.07 -0.07
C GLY A 166 -7.24 0.37 0.32
N ILE A 167 -7.97 0.93 1.28
CA ILE A 167 -7.75 2.28 1.81
C ILE A 167 -6.42 2.35 2.58
N VAL A 168 -6.15 1.38 3.47
CA VAL A 168 -4.87 1.29 4.20
C VAL A 168 -3.70 1.27 3.23
N MET A 169 -3.76 0.42 2.20
CA MET A 169 -2.68 0.28 1.23
C MET A 169 -2.54 1.48 0.30
N ALA A 170 -3.65 2.13 -0.05
CA ALA A 170 -3.62 3.38 -0.80
C ALA A 170 -2.90 4.48 -0.01
N ALA A 171 -3.28 4.70 1.24
CA ALA A 171 -2.66 5.68 2.11
C ALA A 171 -1.19 5.35 2.41
N TYR A 172 -0.86 4.08 2.65
CA TYR A 172 0.51 3.60 2.82
C TYR A 172 1.39 3.89 1.59
N SER A 173 0.87 3.65 0.38
CA SER A 173 1.59 3.94 -0.86
C SER A 173 1.81 5.43 -1.07
N ILE A 174 0.80 6.25 -0.80
CA ILE A 174 0.91 7.72 -0.90
C ILE A 174 1.96 8.26 0.06
N GLU A 175 1.98 7.78 1.31
CA GLU A 175 2.97 8.24 2.30
C GLU A 175 4.39 7.80 1.94
N ASN A 176 4.59 6.56 1.47
CA ASN A 176 5.90 6.13 0.98
C ASN A 176 6.40 6.96 -0.20
N LEU A 177 5.50 7.33 -1.14
CA LEU A 177 5.84 8.25 -2.23
C LEU A 177 6.17 9.65 -1.70
N ASN A 178 5.41 10.16 -0.73
CA ASN A 178 5.67 11.44 -0.09
C ASN A 178 7.05 11.47 0.59
N LEU A 179 7.39 10.44 1.33
CA LEU A 179 8.70 10.29 1.97
C LEU A 179 9.83 10.24 0.93
N ALA A 180 9.70 9.41 -0.10
CA ALA A 180 10.70 9.27 -1.14
C ALA A 180 10.92 10.57 -1.92
N LEU A 181 9.84 11.22 -2.38
CA LEU A 181 9.89 12.49 -3.09
C LEU A 181 10.36 13.64 -2.18
N GLY A 182 10.00 13.61 -0.90
CA GLY A 182 10.47 14.53 0.12
C GLY A 182 11.99 14.45 0.33
N ILE A 183 12.55 13.24 0.43
CA ILE A 183 14.00 13.03 0.51
C ILE A 183 14.67 13.55 -0.75
N ILE A 184 14.17 13.23 -1.94
CA ILE A 184 14.72 13.74 -3.21
C ILE A 184 14.76 15.28 -3.21
N LYS A 185 13.66 15.92 -2.81
CA LYS A 185 13.52 17.38 -2.78
C LYS A 185 14.45 18.04 -1.76
N THR A 186 14.63 17.45 -0.59
CA THR A 186 15.38 18.01 0.54
C THR A 186 16.83 17.52 0.61
N TYR A 187 17.24 16.61 -0.31
CA TYR A 187 18.62 16.13 -0.34
C TYR A 187 19.61 17.31 -0.48
N PRO A 188 20.67 17.34 0.34
CA PRO A 188 21.59 18.49 0.38
C PRO A 188 22.16 18.83 -0.99
N LYS A 189 22.02 20.10 -1.41
CA LYS A 189 22.46 20.59 -2.72
C LYS A 189 23.91 21.06 -2.72
N ASP A 190 24.39 21.47 -1.55
CA ASP A 190 25.68 22.16 -1.41
C ASP A 190 26.84 21.23 -1.04
N ILE A 191 26.55 19.93 -0.79
CA ILE A 191 27.57 18.95 -0.36
C ILE A 191 28.24 18.26 -1.52
N LEU A 192 27.52 18.05 -2.63
CA LEU A 192 27.98 17.29 -3.79
C LEU A 192 27.59 17.98 -5.10
N PRO A 193 28.44 17.86 -6.15
CA PRO A 193 28.05 18.23 -7.49
C PRO A 193 26.78 17.52 -7.94
N ASP A 194 26.00 18.15 -8.83
CA ASP A 194 24.73 17.60 -9.31
C ASP A 194 24.81 16.17 -9.83
N ASP A 195 25.86 15.85 -10.62
CA ASP A 195 26.03 14.52 -11.18
C ASP A 195 26.21 13.43 -10.10
N SER A 196 27.01 13.74 -9.05
CA SER A 196 27.24 12.82 -7.93
C SER A 196 25.96 12.65 -7.09
N ARG A 197 25.25 13.76 -6.81
CA ARG A 197 23.97 13.74 -6.12
C ARG A 197 22.93 12.93 -6.88
N MET A 198 22.90 13.07 -8.19
CA MET A 198 22.02 12.32 -9.09
C MET A 198 22.28 10.83 -9.04
N LEU A 199 23.56 10.42 -9.06
CA LEU A 199 23.94 9.01 -8.94
C LEU A 199 23.43 8.39 -7.63
N ILE A 200 23.57 9.11 -6.52
CA ILE A 200 23.09 8.67 -5.19
C ILE A 200 21.56 8.56 -5.15
N LEU A 201 20.84 9.49 -5.78
CA LEU A 201 19.38 9.51 -5.77
C LEU A 201 18.75 8.58 -6.82
N THR A 202 19.50 8.08 -7.78
CA THR A 202 18.98 7.20 -8.84
C THR A 202 18.17 5.99 -8.33
N PRO A 203 18.62 5.22 -7.32
CA PRO A 203 17.82 4.10 -6.80
C PRO A 203 16.48 4.54 -6.23
N LEU A 204 16.43 5.70 -5.56
CA LEU A 204 15.19 6.23 -5.00
C LEU A 204 14.23 6.74 -6.08
N PHE A 205 14.75 7.34 -7.14
CA PHE A 205 13.95 7.66 -8.32
C PHE A 205 13.39 6.40 -8.98
N GLN A 206 14.21 5.37 -9.15
CA GLN A 206 13.75 4.10 -9.68
C GLN A 206 12.64 3.50 -8.82
N TYR A 207 12.79 3.52 -7.49
CA TYR A 207 11.75 3.10 -6.56
C TYR A 207 10.44 3.89 -6.77
N VAL A 208 10.51 5.23 -6.86
CA VAL A 208 9.33 6.06 -7.12
C VAL A 208 8.64 5.66 -8.43
N PHE A 209 9.40 5.39 -9.48
CA PHE A 209 8.86 5.00 -10.78
C PHE A 209 8.24 3.60 -10.78
N ASP A 210 8.83 2.67 -10.07
CA ASP A 210 8.32 1.29 -9.96
C ASP A 210 7.02 1.21 -9.15
N GLN A 211 6.70 2.23 -8.34
CA GLN A 211 5.42 2.32 -7.62
C GLN A 211 4.20 2.35 -8.55
N ARG A 212 4.35 2.69 -9.83
CA ARG A 212 3.23 2.71 -10.78
C ARG A 212 2.43 1.41 -10.81
N ASP A 213 3.11 0.27 -10.82
CA ASP A 213 2.44 -1.04 -10.90
C ASP A 213 1.68 -1.37 -9.60
N TYR A 214 2.19 -0.94 -8.43
CA TYR A 214 1.46 -1.02 -7.15
C TYR A 214 0.24 -0.10 -7.15
N ILE A 215 0.36 1.13 -7.66
CA ILE A 215 -0.74 2.09 -7.77
C ILE A 215 -1.87 1.54 -8.65
N ILE A 216 -1.54 0.92 -9.78
CA ILE A 216 -2.53 0.25 -10.66
C ILE A 216 -3.22 -0.89 -9.92
N ASN A 217 -2.47 -1.72 -9.20
CA ASN A 217 -3.01 -2.85 -8.45
C ASN A 217 -4.00 -2.39 -7.37
N ILE A 218 -3.61 -1.36 -6.59
CA ILE A 218 -4.47 -0.75 -5.56
C ILE A 218 -5.72 -0.12 -6.20
N HIS A 219 -5.57 0.64 -7.29
CA HIS A 219 -6.70 1.24 -8.02
C HIS A 219 -7.71 0.19 -8.48
N ASN A 220 -7.24 -0.90 -9.07
CA ASN A 220 -8.11 -1.98 -9.53
C ASN A 220 -8.87 -2.64 -8.38
N PHE A 221 -8.21 -2.85 -7.23
CA PHE A 221 -8.86 -3.37 -6.04
C PHE A 221 -9.90 -2.39 -5.48
N LEU A 222 -9.55 -1.12 -5.30
CA LEU A 222 -10.48 -0.09 -4.83
C LEU A 222 -11.72 0.00 -5.73
N LYS A 223 -11.53 -0.05 -7.05
CA LYS A 223 -12.63 -0.01 -8.02
C LYS A 223 -13.52 -1.26 -7.93
N ALA A 224 -12.95 -2.43 -7.70
CA ALA A 224 -13.68 -3.69 -7.61
C ALA A 224 -14.35 -3.89 -6.24
N ALA A 225 -13.68 -3.51 -5.16
CA ALA A 225 -14.19 -3.58 -3.79
C ALA A 225 -15.14 -2.43 -3.45
N GLY A 226 -15.21 -1.41 -4.31
CA GLY A 226 -15.75 -0.10 -4.01
C GLY A 226 -17.16 -0.08 -3.47
N ASN A 227 -17.34 0.78 -2.48
CA ASN A 227 -18.63 1.33 -2.11
C ASN A 227 -18.70 2.75 -2.71
N PRO A 228 -19.41 2.96 -3.83
CA PRO A 228 -19.50 4.27 -4.49
C PRO A 228 -20.15 5.33 -3.60
N ASP A 229 -20.89 4.91 -2.57
CA ASP A 229 -21.54 5.81 -1.61
C ASP A 229 -20.56 6.28 -0.51
N ASN A 230 -19.37 5.68 -0.42
CA ASN A 230 -18.37 6.08 0.55
C ASN A 230 -17.40 7.09 -0.08
N PRO A 231 -17.38 8.36 0.39
CA PRO A 231 -16.58 9.43 -0.21
C PRO A 231 -15.08 9.16 -0.17
N HIS A 232 -14.57 8.42 0.83
CA HIS A 232 -13.16 8.06 0.91
C HIS A 232 -12.75 7.06 -0.17
N TYR A 233 -13.62 6.07 -0.49
CA TYR A 233 -13.37 5.16 -1.62
C TYR A 233 -13.34 5.90 -2.94
N LEU A 234 -14.32 6.77 -3.16
CA LEU A 234 -14.38 7.57 -4.37
C LEU A 234 -13.17 8.48 -4.50
N PHE A 235 -12.77 9.11 -3.39
CA PHE A 235 -11.57 9.94 -3.34
C PHE A 235 -10.33 9.17 -3.79
N TYR A 236 -10.01 8.03 -3.14
CA TYR A 236 -8.83 7.25 -3.51
C TYR A 236 -8.90 6.67 -4.91
N THR A 237 -10.07 6.18 -5.34
CA THR A 237 -10.24 5.64 -6.69
C THR A 237 -9.93 6.71 -7.75
N ASN A 238 -10.43 7.92 -7.58
CA ASN A 238 -10.18 9.04 -8.49
C ASN A 238 -8.72 9.52 -8.42
N ALA A 239 -8.18 9.70 -7.21
CA ALA A 239 -6.81 10.12 -6.99
C ALA A 239 -5.79 9.16 -7.61
N PHE A 240 -6.03 7.86 -7.49
CA PHE A 240 -5.15 6.83 -8.08
C PHE A 240 -5.29 6.78 -9.61
N ALA A 241 -6.49 6.96 -10.17
CA ALA A 241 -6.67 7.10 -11.62
C ALA A 241 -5.88 8.29 -12.17
N GLU A 242 -5.90 9.44 -11.47
CA GLU A 242 -5.11 10.61 -11.83
C GLU A 242 -3.60 10.37 -11.69
N LEU A 243 -3.15 9.65 -10.65
CA LEU A 243 -1.74 9.28 -10.50
C LEU A 243 -1.28 8.39 -11.65
N ILE A 244 -2.05 7.37 -12.03
CA ILE A 244 -1.75 6.50 -13.17
C ILE A 244 -1.58 7.34 -14.44
N THR A 245 -2.51 8.26 -14.70
CA THR A 245 -2.43 9.18 -15.84
C THR A 245 -1.16 10.04 -15.79
N THR A 246 -0.78 10.53 -14.60
CA THR A 246 0.45 11.29 -14.42
C THR A 246 1.67 10.45 -14.74
N TYR A 247 1.76 9.23 -14.23
CA TYR A 247 2.85 8.30 -14.57
C TYR A 247 2.93 7.99 -16.06
N ASP A 248 1.80 7.83 -16.74
CA ASP A 248 1.76 7.56 -18.19
C ASP A 248 2.23 8.75 -19.01
N GLN A 249 1.86 9.98 -18.63
CA GLN A 249 2.30 11.21 -19.29
C GLN A 249 3.81 11.47 -19.12
N LEU A 250 4.42 10.97 -18.03
CA LEU A 250 5.85 11.11 -17.78
C LEU A 250 6.70 10.30 -18.78
N GLY A 251 6.11 9.31 -19.47
CA GLY A 251 6.81 8.46 -20.43
C GLY A 251 8.06 7.78 -19.86
N ILE A 252 8.04 7.47 -18.57
CA ILE A 252 9.22 7.04 -17.79
C ILE A 252 9.87 5.80 -18.38
N ARG A 253 9.07 4.80 -18.73
CA ARG A 253 9.58 3.55 -19.34
C ARG A 253 10.34 3.80 -20.64
N ASP A 254 9.79 4.66 -21.49
CA ASP A 254 10.41 4.96 -22.79
C ASP A 254 11.66 5.81 -22.62
N ARG A 255 11.68 6.75 -21.68
CA ARG A 255 12.86 7.58 -21.40
C ARG A 255 14.00 6.78 -20.78
N ILE A 256 13.73 5.87 -19.85
CA ILE A 256 14.75 4.95 -19.30
C ILE A 256 15.29 4.04 -20.41
N LYS A 257 14.42 3.46 -21.24
CA LYS A 257 14.79 2.59 -22.35
C LYS A 257 15.65 3.30 -23.40
N ASN A 258 15.46 4.62 -23.58
CA ASN A 258 16.18 5.45 -24.53
C ASN A 258 17.39 6.17 -23.91
N ASN A 259 17.87 5.79 -22.72
CA ASN A 259 18.94 6.45 -21.96
C ASN A 259 18.71 7.95 -21.66
N GLN A 260 17.44 8.38 -21.61
CA GLN A 260 17.05 9.75 -21.28
C GLN A 260 16.69 9.90 -19.79
N GLY A 261 17.12 8.97 -18.93
CA GLY A 261 16.83 8.97 -17.50
C GLY A 261 17.39 10.20 -16.77
N ALA A 262 18.52 10.74 -17.20
CA ALA A 262 19.09 11.96 -16.62
C ALA A 262 18.18 13.20 -16.77
N ASP A 263 17.39 13.25 -17.85
CA ASP A 263 16.42 14.34 -18.07
C ASP A 263 15.22 14.25 -17.12
N LEU A 264 14.83 13.04 -16.71
CA LEU A 264 13.78 12.84 -15.71
C LEU A 264 14.17 13.43 -14.35
N LEU A 265 15.43 13.44 -14.03
CA LEU A 265 15.98 13.89 -12.76
C LEU A 265 16.04 15.41 -12.65
N LYS A 266 16.10 16.11 -13.76
CA LYS A 266 16.11 17.59 -13.82
C LYS A 266 14.71 18.18 -13.95
N ASN A 267 13.62 17.39 -13.94
CA ASN A 267 12.42 17.74 -14.65
C ASN A 267 11.19 18.09 -13.80
N GLU A 268 10.37 18.95 -14.39
CA GLU A 268 8.97 19.27 -14.09
C GLU A 268 8.10 18.01 -13.79
N ALA A 269 8.46 16.87 -14.36
CA ALA A 269 7.78 15.60 -14.21
C ALA A 269 7.79 15.09 -12.75
N VAL A 270 8.95 15.11 -12.09
CA VAL A 270 9.05 14.74 -10.67
C VAL A 270 8.36 15.77 -9.80
N ALA A 271 8.46 17.06 -10.17
CA ALA A 271 7.76 18.13 -9.49
C ALA A 271 6.23 17.96 -9.56
N ALA A 272 5.70 17.65 -10.76
CA ALA A 272 4.26 17.40 -10.96
C ALA A 272 3.77 16.18 -10.17
N LEU A 273 4.54 15.08 -10.15
CA LEU A 273 4.23 13.91 -9.36
C LEU A 273 4.26 14.24 -7.86
N SER A 274 5.29 14.98 -7.40
CA SER A 274 5.43 15.39 -6.01
C SER A 274 4.29 16.28 -5.55
N GLU A 275 3.87 17.24 -6.37
CA GLU A 275 2.73 18.10 -6.08
C GLU A 275 1.44 17.30 -5.96
N LYS A 276 1.19 16.36 -6.89
CA LYS A 276 0.00 15.51 -6.85
C LYS A 276 -0.02 14.61 -5.61
N VAL A 277 1.09 13.95 -5.28
CA VAL A 277 1.22 13.11 -4.07
C VAL A 277 1.00 13.96 -2.82
N SER A 278 1.60 15.14 -2.72
CA SER A 278 1.43 16.04 -1.57
C SER A 278 -0.02 16.49 -1.40
N ARG A 279 -0.72 16.77 -2.50
CA ARG A 279 -2.14 17.13 -2.47
C ARG A 279 -3.02 15.98 -1.99
N ILE A 280 -2.82 14.76 -2.51
CA ILE A 280 -3.57 13.57 -2.08
C ILE A 280 -3.32 13.31 -0.59
N ARG A 281 -2.06 13.39 -0.15
CA ARG A 281 -1.69 13.24 1.26
C ARG A 281 -2.37 14.28 2.16
N ALA A 282 -2.32 15.55 1.77
CA ALA A 282 -2.94 16.62 2.55
C ALA A 282 -4.43 16.39 2.78
N MET A 283 -5.16 15.93 1.75
CA MET A 283 -6.58 15.58 1.87
C MET A 283 -6.79 14.32 2.73
N ALA A 284 -5.87 13.35 2.66
CA ALA A 284 -5.95 12.11 3.44
C ALA A 284 -5.78 12.36 4.95
N VAL A 285 -4.93 13.29 5.36
CA VAL A 285 -4.68 13.65 6.77
C VAL A 285 -5.57 14.77 7.30
N SER A 286 -6.44 15.35 6.46
CA SER A 286 -7.40 16.34 6.95
C SER A 286 -8.42 15.68 7.87
N ALA A 287 -8.68 16.30 9.02
CA ALA A 287 -9.68 15.84 9.98
C ALA A 287 -11.14 16.09 9.52
N GLU A 288 -11.33 16.86 8.44
CA GLU A 288 -12.62 17.24 7.87
C GLU A 288 -13.29 16.12 7.04
#